data_f6ae68c9032bf438f3790d3196f93a7f
#
_entry.id   f6ae68c9032bf438f3790d3196f93a7f
#
_cell.length_a   1.000
_cell.length_b   1.000
_cell.length_c   1.000
_cell.angle_alpha   90.00
_cell.angle_beta   90.00
_cell.angle_gamma   90.00
#
_symmetry.space_group_name_H-M   'P 1'
#
loop_
_entity.id
_entity.type
_entity.pdbx_description
1 polymer ?
#
loop_
_entity_poly.entity_id
_entity_poly.type
_entity_poly.pdbx_seq_one_letter_code
_entity_poly.pdbx_strand_id
1 'polypeptide(L)'
;MNFTQCFQRITLSAFVFCAACVLQPSVTAQNKDKAEVFSSPVMDLGIVVGDLEKSAKFYSEVLGCKEVNGFSVPAAFATSIGLVDNMDVTARVFVLGEGEKQSRIKMMAFPKSDRKKGDQSFIHSNLGFSYLTLHVTDLDASIKRLEKAGVKLLGDTPVALGGNNGLLVCRDPDGNFIELIGPHKQ
;
A
#
# COMPACT_ATOMS: atom_id res chain seq x y z
N MET A 1 -61.96 -59.04 -2.99
CA MET A 1 -61.12 -60.16 -3.45
C MET A 1 -59.70 -59.81 -3.02
N ASN A 2 -59.23 -60.29 -1.89
CA ASN A 2 -58.20 -61.33 -1.69
C ASN A 2 -56.89 -60.95 -2.45
N PHE A 3 -55.71 -60.86 -1.86
CA PHE A 3 -54.86 -61.69 -1.05
C PHE A 3 -53.55 -60.96 -0.90
N THR A 4 -52.61 -61.07 -0.06
CA THR A 4 -52.19 -62.00 0.98
C THR A 4 -50.88 -61.34 1.58
N GLN A 5 -50.70 -61.50 2.85
CA GLN A 5 -49.48 -61.09 3.58
C GLN A 5 -48.27 -61.90 3.08
N CYS A 6 -47.13 -61.19 3.05
CA CYS A 6 -45.85 -61.85 3.17
C CYS A 6 -45.00 -61.10 4.17
N PHE A 7 -44.82 -61.65 5.36
CA PHE A 7 -43.92 -61.28 6.40
C PHE A 7 -42.48 -61.58 5.98
N GLN A 8 -41.61 -60.66 5.88
CA GLN A 8 -40.19 -60.94 5.80
C GLN A 8 -39.42 -60.15 6.91
N ARG A 9 -38.77 -60.95 7.73
CA ARG A 9 -38.03 -60.60 8.91
C ARG A 9 -36.83 -59.72 8.50
N ILE A 10 -36.77 -58.49 9.04
CA ILE A 10 -35.60 -57.65 8.93
C ILE A 10 -34.71 -57.93 10.12
N THR A 11 -33.61 -58.58 9.91
CA THR A 11 -32.52 -58.79 10.86
C THR A 11 -31.78 -57.42 11.07
N LEU A 12 -31.79 -56.98 12.31
CA LEU A 12 -31.12 -55.76 12.76
C LEU A 12 -29.60 -56.04 12.80
N SER A 13 -28.85 -55.65 11.77
CA SER A 13 -27.39 -55.65 11.81
C SER A 13 -26.93 -54.32 12.45
N ALA A 14 -26.42 -54.45 13.66
CA ALA A 14 -25.78 -53.35 14.34
C ALA A 14 -24.45 -52.99 13.64
N PHE A 15 -24.44 -51.89 12.90
CA PHE A 15 -23.22 -51.30 12.39
C PHE A 15 -22.56 -50.50 13.54
N VAL A 16 -21.51 -51.07 14.08
CA VAL A 16 -20.60 -50.36 15.00
C VAL A 16 -19.79 -49.37 14.15
N PHE A 17 -20.17 -48.09 14.20
CA PHE A 17 -19.39 -47.01 13.60
C PHE A 17 -18.17 -46.74 14.49
N CYS A 18 -17.03 -47.36 14.15
CA CYS A 18 -15.76 -47.03 14.76
C CYS A 18 -15.32 -45.62 14.27
N ALA A 19 -15.57 -44.61 15.10
CA ALA A 19 -15.07 -43.26 14.85
C ALA A 19 -13.54 -43.24 15.01
N ALA A 20 -12.83 -43.57 13.93
CA ALA A 20 -11.41 -43.32 13.84
C ALA A 20 -11.23 -41.80 13.75
N CYS A 21 -10.94 -41.18 14.89
CA CYS A 21 -10.50 -39.79 14.99
C CYS A 21 -9.14 -39.68 14.29
N VAL A 22 -9.16 -39.33 13.00
CA VAL A 22 -7.93 -39.02 12.25
C VAL A 22 -7.47 -37.67 12.75
N LEU A 23 -6.56 -37.71 13.72
CA LEU A 23 -5.71 -36.53 14.08
C LEU A 23 -4.91 -36.16 12.83
N GLN A 24 -5.41 -35.17 12.07
CA GLN A 24 -4.59 -34.56 11.04
C GLN A 24 -3.48 -33.77 11.74
N PRO A 25 -2.19 -34.08 11.50
CA PRO A 25 -1.13 -33.25 12.01
C PRO A 25 -1.26 -31.88 11.30
N SER A 26 -1.48 -30.84 12.08
CA SER A 26 -1.37 -29.47 11.62
C SER A 26 0.06 -29.26 11.13
N VAL A 27 0.24 -29.32 9.81
CA VAL A 27 1.53 -29.00 9.18
C VAL A 27 1.70 -27.49 9.24
N THR A 28 2.05 -26.98 10.40
CA THR A 28 2.76 -25.71 10.52
C THR A 28 4.25 -26.02 10.32
N ALA A 29 4.63 -26.37 9.12
CA ALA A 29 6.01 -26.33 8.70
C ALA A 29 6.40 -24.85 8.59
N GLN A 30 6.71 -24.21 9.72
CA GLN A 30 7.54 -23.01 9.73
C GLN A 30 8.87 -23.41 9.12
N ASN A 31 9.14 -22.86 7.94
CA ASN A 31 10.44 -22.97 7.28
C ASN A 31 11.47 -22.22 8.15
N LYS A 32 12.03 -22.91 9.16
CA LYS A 32 12.96 -22.36 10.16
C LYS A 32 14.35 -22.03 9.61
N ASP A 33 14.61 -22.37 8.35
CA ASP A 33 15.97 -22.27 7.77
C ASP A 33 16.16 -21.11 6.78
N LYS A 34 15.16 -20.25 6.59
CA LYS A 34 15.34 -19.07 5.77
C LYS A 34 15.74 -17.89 6.65
N ALA A 35 17.03 -17.54 6.60
CA ALA A 35 17.52 -16.33 7.27
C ALA A 35 16.66 -15.13 6.86
N GLU A 36 16.20 -14.33 7.84
CA GLU A 36 15.44 -13.12 7.58
C GLU A 36 16.34 -12.14 6.84
N VAL A 37 16.01 -11.83 5.59
CA VAL A 37 16.83 -10.97 4.71
C VAL A 37 16.65 -9.49 5.07
N PHE A 38 15.45 -9.14 5.53
CA PHE A 38 15.12 -7.75 5.83
C PHE A 38 15.10 -7.52 7.34
N SER A 39 15.81 -6.50 7.79
CA SER A 39 15.84 -6.09 9.21
C SER A 39 14.57 -5.34 9.64
N SER A 40 13.74 -4.89 8.68
CA SER A 40 12.51 -4.14 8.93
C SER A 40 11.49 -4.36 7.82
N PRO A 41 10.18 -4.43 8.14
CA PRO A 41 9.11 -4.53 7.16
C PRO A 41 8.75 -3.19 6.49
N VAL A 42 9.37 -2.07 6.90
CA VAL A 42 9.09 -0.74 6.36
C VAL A 42 9.98 -0.42 5.17
N MET A 43 9.47 0.41 4.27
CA MET A 43 10.20 0.91 3.11
C MET A 43 10.37 2.43 3.20
N ASP A 44 11.50 2.91 2.71
CA ASP A 44 11.73 4.33 2.47
C ASP A 44 11.63 4.60 0.96
N LEU A 45 10.76 5.51 0.56
CA LEU A 45 10.62 5.96 -0.82
C LEU A 45 11.33 7.31 -1.00
N GLY A 46 12.30 7.37 -1.91
CA GLY A 46 12.91 8.63 -2.36
C GLY A 46 12.16 9.18 -3.57
N ILE A 47 11.76 10.44 -3.53
CA ILE A 47 11.13 11.14 -4.65
C ILE A 47 11.84 12.47 -4.94
N VAL A 48 11.99 12.78 -6.22
CA VAL A 48 12.47 14.08 -6.67
C VAL A 48 11.28 14.89 -7.16
N VAL A 49 11.09 16.09 -6.59
CA VAL A 49 9.93 16.95 -6.85
C VAL A 49 10.31 18.23 -7.58
N GLY A 50 9.36 18.76 -8.32
CA GLY A 50 9.51 20.02 -9.05
C GLY A 50 9.55 21.24 -8.14
N ASP A 51 8.66 21.28 -7.16
CA ASP A 51 8.51 22.33 -6.16
C ASP A 51 8.40 21.69 -4.78
N LEU A 52 9.45 21.89 -3.97
CA LEU A 52 9.57 21.24 -2.66
C LEU A 52 8.48 21.70 -1.69
N GLU A 53 8.17 22.99 -1.66
CA GLU A 53 7.16 23.53 -0.74
C GLU A 53 5.75 23.10 -1.13
N LYS A 54 5.43 23.15 -2.41
CA LYS A 54 4.14 22.70 -2.93
C LYS A 54 3.90 21.20 -2.65
N SER A 55 4.91 20.39 -2.90
CA SER A 55 4.81 18.95 -2.65
C SER A 55 4.79 18.63 -1.16
N ALA A 56 5.61 19.30 -0.34
CA ALA A 56 5.58 19.14 1.11
C ALA A 56 4.19 19.47 1.69
N LYS A 57 3.59 20.58 1.26
CA LYS A 57 2.23 20.94 1.66
C LYS A 57 1.20 19.90 1.25
N PHE A 58 1.30 19.38 0.03
CA PHE A 58 0.39 18.31 -0.44
C PHE A 58 0.51 17.05 0.42
N TYR A 59 1.73 16.57 0.66
CA TYR A 59 1.92 15.34 1.44
C TYR A 59 1.55 15.51 2.92
N SER A 60 1.78 16.68 3.52
CA SER A 60 1.43 16.92 4.93
C SER A 60 -0.05 17.29 5.12
N GLU A 61 -0.57 18.28 4.41
CA GLU A 61 -1.91 18.82 4.69
C GLU A 61 -3.02 18.05 3.96
N VAL A 62 -2.75 17.54 2.75
CA VAL A 62 -3.76 16.85 1.93
C VAL A 62 -3.74 15.36 2.19
N LEU A 63 -2.58 14.70 2.09
CA LEU A 63 -2.46 13.28 2.37
C LEU A 63 -2.43 12.95 3.87
N GLY A 64 -1.97 13.89 4.71
CA GLY A 64 -1.92 13.72 6.16
C GLY A 64 -0.64 13.03 6.67
N CYS A 65 0.43 13.05 5.89
CA CYS A 65 1.74 12.60 6.34
C CYS A 65 2.32 13.57 7.38
N LYS A 66 3.06 13.06 8.36
CA LYS A 66 3.74 13.89 9.35
C LYS A 66 5.17 14.20 8.91
N GLU A 67 5.52 15.46 8.80
CA GLU A 67 6.91 15.85 8.56
C GLU A 67 7.75 15.65 9.82
N VAL A 68 8.92 15.07 9.65
CA VAL A 68 9.93 14.87 10.70
C VAL A 68 11.27 15.45 10.27
N ASN A 69 12.28 15.38 11.13
CA ASN A 69 13.61 15.89 10.80
C ASN A 69 14.13 15.28 9.50
N GLY A 70 14.48 16.15 8.57
CA GLY A 70 15.16 15.79 7.34
C GLY A 70 16.67 15.59 7.55
N PHE A 71 17.38 15.42 6.45
CA PHE A 71 18.84 15.29 6.48
C PHE A 71 19.47 15.94 5.24
N SER A 72 20.78 16.21 5.34
CA SER A 72 21.58 16.65 4.20
C SER A 72 22.80 15.75 4.05
N VAL A 73 23.17 15.50 2.81
CA VAL A 73 24.30 14.66 2.42
C VAL A 73 25.19 15.46 1.47
N PRO A 74 26.48 15.63 1.78
CA PRO A 74 27.41 16.35 0.90
C PRO A 74 27.58 15.69 -0.45
N ALA A 75 27.79 16.49 -1.51
CA ALA A 75 27.96 16.04 -2.89
C ALA A 75 28.98 14.92 -3.04
N ALA A 76 30.14 15.05 -2.38
CA ALA A 76 31.22 14.05 -2.45
C ALA A 76 30.74 12.66 -1.99
N PHE A 77 30.00 12.57 -0.88
CA PHE A 77 29.44 11.30 -0.39
C PHE A 77 28.32 10.80 -1.31
N ALA A 78 27.37 11.66 -1.66
CA ALA A 78 26.23 11.27 -2.50
C ALA A 78 26.66 10.79 -3.88
N THR A 79 27.74 11.36 -4.43
CA THR A 79 28.38 10.90 -5.67
C THR A 79 29.11 9.57 -5.49
N SER A 80 29.83 9.40 -4.37
CA SER A 80 30.58 8.17 -4.12
C SER A 80 29.69 6.91 -4.01
N ILE A 81 28.44 7.09 -3.60
CA ILE A 81 27.44 6.01 -3.54
C ILE A 81 26.59 5.90 -4.83
N GLY A 82 26.88 6.70 -5.86
CA GLY A 82 26.25 6.62 -7.17
C GLY A 82 24.83 7.18 -7.28
N LEU A 83 24.38 8.01 -6.31
CA LEU A 83 23.03 8.57 -6.32
C LEU A 83 22.88 9.86 -7.13
N VAL A 84 23.94 10.67 -7.21
CA VAL A 84 23.93 11.96 -7.90
C VAL A 84 25.25 12.20 -8.62
N ASP A 85 25.23 13.17 -9.52
CA ASP A 85 26.43 13.66 -10.21
C ASP A 85 26.84 15.00 -9.55
N ASN A 86 27.72 14.91 -8.55
CA ASN A 86 28.34 16.05 -7.84
C ASN A 86 27.34 17.10 -7.32
N MET A 87 26.25 16.65 -6.74
CA MET A 87 25.24 17.52 -6.13
C MET A 87 25.04 17.18 -4.66
N ASP A 88 24.85 18.21 -3.83
CA ASP A 88 24.37 18.02 -2.46
C ASP A 88 22.94 17.48 -2.49
N VAL A 89 22.63 16.56 -1.57
CA VAL A 89 21.29 16.04 -1.38
C VAL A 89 20.74 16.57 -0.08
N THR A 90 19.64 17.32 -0.14
CA THR A 90 18.87 17.70 1.04
C THR A 90 17.47 17.09 0.91
N ALA A 91 17.07 16.33 1.92
CA ALA A 91 15.78 15.66 1.95
C ALA A 91 14.91 16.16 3.10
N ARG A 92 13.67 16.52 2.79
CA ARG A 92 12.58 16.59 3.78
C ARG A 92 11.98 15.18 3.92
N VAL A 93 11.61 14.79 5.14
CA VAL A 93 11.16 13.44 5.44
C VAL A 93 9.74 13.46 5.98
N PHE A 94 8.87 12.66 5.37
CA PHE A 94 7.47 12.52 5.74
C PHE A 94 7.22 11.07 6.14
N VAL A 95 6.53 10.87 7.28
CA VAL A 95 6.21 9.54 7.80
C VAL A 95 4.72 9.27 7.71
N LEU A 96 4.36 8.00 7.58
CA LEU A 96 3.00 7.50 7.51
C LEU A 96 2.61 6.90 8.86
N GLY A 97 1.55 7.46 9.47
CA GLY A 97 1.06 7.00 10.76
C GLY A 97 1.97 7.39 11.94
N GLU A 98 1.83 6.64 13.03
CA GLU A 98 2.56 6.85 14.27
C GLU A 98 3.29 5.57 14.70
N GLY A 99 4.30 5.69 15.58
CA GLY A 99 5.08 4.57 16.10
C GLY A 99 6.56 4.63 15.72
N GLU A 100 7.32 3.61 16.11
CA GLU A 100 8.77 3.56 15.91
C GLU A 100 9.17 3.09 14.50
N LYS A 101 8.37 2.21 13.89
CA LYS A 101 8.61 1.65 12.56
C LYS A 101 7.60 2.21 11.57
N GLN A 102 8.02 3.23 10.85
CA GLN A 102 7.16 3.93 9.88
C GLN A 102 7.83 3.94 8.51
N SER A 103 7.04 3.69 7.46
CA SER A 103 7.48 3.97 6.09
C SER A 103 7.67 5.47 5.91
N ARG A 104 8.68 5.85 5.13
CA ARG A 104 9.10 7.25 4.96
C ARG A 104 9.08 7.64 3.50
N ILE A 105 8.68 8.86 3.24
CA ILE A 105 8.86 9.51 1.95
C ILE A 105 9.97 10.56 2.12
N LYS A 106 11.09 10.34 1.43
CA LYS A 106 12.24 11.25 1.41
C LYS A 106 12.12 12.13 0.17
N MET A 107 11.77 13.38 0.36
CA MET A 107 11.48 14.33 -0.71
C MET A 107 12.66 15.26 -0.95
N MET A 108 13.13 15.31 -2.18
CA MET A 108 14.30 16.08 -2.60
C MET A 108 13.96 16.96 -3.80
N ALA A 109 14.64 18.10 -3.92
CA ALA A 109 14.57 18.94 -5.10
C ALA A 109 15.97 19.30 -5.60
N PHE A 110 16.15 19.28 -6.92
CA PHE A 110 17.41 19.64 -7.58
C PHE A 110 17.15 20.77 -8.59
N PRO A 111 17.00 22.03 -8.15
CA PRO A 111 16.57 23.13 -9.01
C PRO A 111 17.55 23.43 -10.16
N LYS A 112 18.82 23.04 -10.01
CA LYS A 112 19.87 23.25 -11.02
C LYS A 112 20.03 22.09 -12.01
N SER A 113 19.31 20.98 -11.83
CA SER A 113 19.40 19.82 -12.74
C SER A 113 18.40 19.94 -13.90
N ASP A 114 18.77 19.37 -15.04
CA ASP A 114 17.87 19.22 -16.20
C ASP A 114 16.90 18.07 -15.95
N ARG A 115 15.87 18.33 -15.16
CA ARG A 115 14.85 17.34 -14.80
C ARG A 115 13.87 17.14 -15.93
N LYS A 116 13.71 15.90 -16.36
CA LYS A 116 12.71 15.52 -17.36
C LYS A 116 11.52 14.85 -16.67
N LYS A 117 10.34 15.33 -17.03
CA LYS A 117 9.09 14.67 -16.65
C LYS A 117 8.75 13.64 -17.71
N GLY A 118 8.55 12.38 -17.30
CA GLY A 118 8.10 11.33 -18.22
C GLY A 118 6.63 11.52 -18.63
N ASP A 119 6.17 10.71 -19.54
CA ASP A 119 4.74 10.62 -19.86
C ASP A 119 4.00 10.00 -18.68
N GLN A 120 3.13 10.79 -18.06
CA GLN A 120 2.32 10.40 -16.90
C GLN A 120 0.85 10.21 -17.27
N SER A 121 0.52 9.97 -18.54
CA SER A 121 -0.87 9.75 -18.98
C SER A 121 -1.49 8.57 -18.25
N PHE A 122 -0.77 7.44 -18.18
CA PHE A 122 -1.20 6.21 -17.52
C PHE A 122 -0.03 5.54 -16.79
N ILE A 123 -0.31 4.62 -15.86
CA ILE A 123 0.72 3.88 -15.11
C ILE A 123 1.64 3.04 -16.03
N HIS A 124 1.20 2.67 -17.21
CA HIS A 124 1.97 1.90 -18.21
C HIS A 124 2.73 2.77 -19.22
N SER A 125 2.63 4.11 -19.11
CA SER A 125 3.33 5.02 -20.05
C SER A 125 4.85 5.02 -19.87
N ASN A 126 5.34 4.70 -18.67
CA ASN A 126 6.77 4.62 -18.37
C ASN A 126 7.10 3.34 -17.59
N LEU A 127 8.35 2.89 -17.71
CA LEU A 127 8.89 1.84 -16.86
C LEU A 127 9.33 2.43 -15.50
N GLY A 128 9.24 1.62 -14.46
CA GLY A 128 9.68 1.99 -13.11
C GLY A 128 8.54 2.00 -12.08
N PHE A 129 8.72 2.79 -11.02
CA PHE A 129 7.68 2.94 -9.99
C PHE A 129 6.51 3.74 -10.56
N SER A 130 5.31 3.17 -10.55
CA SER A 130 4.15 3.71 -11.26
C SER A 130 3.18 4.46 -10.37
N TYR A 131 2.95 3.99 -9.15
CA TYR A 131 2.03 4.61 -8.21
C TYR A 131 2.39 4.28 -6.75
N LEU A 132 1.86 5.06 -5.84
CA LEU A 132 1.97 4.86 -4.40
C LEU A 132 0.59 4.58 -3.83
N THR A 133 0.43 3.42 -3.15
CA THR A 133 -0.79 3.10 -2.41
C THR A 133 -0.62 3.45 -0.93
N LEU A 134 -1.54 4.22 -0.40
CA LEU A 134 -1.62 4.58 1.01
C LEU A 134 -2.93 4.07 1.61
N HIS A 135 -2.84 3.34 2.72
CA HIS A 135 -4.00 2.90 3.47
C HIS A 135 -4.38 3.97 4.51
N VAL A 136 -5.61 4.46 4.43
CA VAL A 136 -6.14 5.51 5.30
C VAL A 136 -7.21 4.96 6.23
N THR A 137 -7.36 5.58 7.40
CA THR A 137 -8.37 5.19 8.39
C THR A 137 -9.77 5.69 8.06
N ASP A 138 -9.89 6.70 7.18
CA ASP A 138 -11.15 7.32 6.75
C ASP A 138 -10.95 7.91 5.35
N LEU A 139 -11.54 7.25 4.34
CA LEU A 139 -11.44 7.69 2.95
C LEU A 139 -12.30 8.93 2.70
N ASP A 140 -13.46 9.06 3.37
CA ASP A 140 -14.35 10.24 3.23
C ASP A 140 -13.66 11.51 3.72
N ALA A 141 -12.93 11.42 4.84
CA ALA A 141 -12.12 12.53 5.34
C ALA A 141 -10.99 12.90 4.36
N SER A 142 -10.40 11.90 3.70
CA SER A 142 -9.37 12.12 2.68
C SER A 142 -9.93 12.78 1.44
N ILE A 143 -11.12 12.39 0.97
CA ILE A 143 -11.84 13.03 -0.15
C ILE A 143 -12.06 14.51 0.15
N LYS A 144 -12.58 14.84 1.34
CA LYS A 144 -12.80 16.25 1.74
C LYS A 144 -11.52 17.10 1.73
N ARG A 145 -10.37 16.53 2.14
CA ARG A 145 -9.09 17.24 2.08
C ARG A 145 -8.64 17.47 0.63
N LEU A 146 -8.80 16.45 -0.23
CA LEU A 146 -8.48 16.55 -1.65
C LEU A 146 -9.35 17.61 -2.35
N GLU A 147 -10.66 17.60 -2.12
CA GLU A 147 -11.60 18.59 -2.65
C GLU A 147 -11.26 20.01 -2.20
N LYS A 148 -11.02 20.21 -0.89
CA LYS A 148 -10.61 21.51 -0.34
C LYS A 148 -9.31 22.03 -0.96
N ALA A 149 -8.39 21.13 -1.32
CA ALA A 149 -7.15 21.47 -2.00
C ALA A 149 -7.28 21.59 -3.52
N GLY A 150 -8.47 21.41 -4.09
CA GLY A 150 -8.73 21.47 -5.53
C GLY A 150 -8.11 20.31 -6.31
N VAL A 151 -7.82 19.18 -5.65
CA VAL A 151 -7.25 18.00 -6.28
C VAL A 151 -8.36 17.17 -6.92
N LYS A 152 -8.21 16.89 -8.21
CA LYS A 152 -9.18 16.07 -8.95
C LYS A 152 -8.92 14.58 -8.72
N LEU A 153 -9.99 13.82 -8.49
CA LEU A 153 -9.96 12.37 -8.54
C LEU A 153 -9.87 11.89 -9.99
N LEU A 154 -9.26 10.74 -10.20
CA LEU A 154 -9.09 10.14 -11.53
C LEU A 154 -10.14 9.04 -11.77
N GLY A 155 -10.57 8.92 -13.02
CA GLY A 155 -11.59 7.96 -13.43
C GLY A 155 -12.92 8.19 -12.69
N ASP A 156 -13.64 7.12 -12.46
CA ASP A 156 -14.91 7.12 -11.73
C ASP A 156 -14.72 6.83 -10.23
N THR A 157 -13.57 7.21 -9.67
CA THR A 157 -13.28 7.00 -8.24
C THR A 157 -13.95 8.08 -7.37
N PRO A 158 -14.37 7.74 -6.13
CA PRO A 158 -14.10 6.50 -5.41
C PRO A 158 -14.93 5.31 -5.89
N VAL A 159 -14.34 4.11 -5.85
CA VAL A 159 -15.02 2.85 -6.15
C VAL A 159 -15.00 1.93 -4.93
N ALA A 160 -16.03 1.08 -4.79
CA ALA A 160 -16.10 0.10 -3.72
C ALA A 160 -15.11 -1.05 -3.97
N LEU A 161 -14.37 -1.46 -2.92
CA LEU A 161 -13.48 -2.64 -2.94
C LEU A 161 -14.06 -3.87 -2.22
N GLY A 162 -15.29 -3.76 -1.71
CA GLY A 162 -15.92 -4.77 -0.88
C GLY A 162 -15.78 -4.50 0.63
N GLY A 163 -16.70 -5.06 1.43
CA GLY A 163 -16.87 -4.64 2.81
C GLY A 163 -17.19 -3.14 2.87
N ASN A 164 -16.57 -2.44 3.81
CA ASN A 164 -16.73 -0.99 3.96
C ASN A 164 -15.56 -0.20 3.37
N ASN A 165 -14.75 -0.80 2.48
CA ASN A 165 -13.60 -0.12 1.90
C ASN A 165 -13.91 0.44 0.52
N GLY A 166 -13.34 1.60 0.26
CA GLY A 166 -13.29 2.22 -1.06
C GLY A 166 -11.86 2.48 -1.50
N LEU A 167 -11.71 2.79 -2.76
CA LEU A 167 -10.46 3.18 -3.40
C LEU A 167 -10.69 4.46 -4.20
N LEU A 168 -9.76 5.40 -4.07
CA LEU A 168 -9.67 6.54 -4.96
C LEU A 168 -8.26 6.66 -5.53
N VAL A 169 -8.16 7.32 -6.68
CA VAL A 169 -6.89 7.67 -7.30
C VAL A 169 -6.85 9.17 -7.54
N CYS A 170 -5.74 9.79 -7.22
CA CYS A 170 -5.45 11.20 -7.51
C CYS A 170 -4.01 11.37 -8.00
N ARG A 171 -3.58 12.60 -8.22
CA ARG A 171 -2.20 12.93 -8.55
C ARG A 171 -1.61 13.87 -7.54
N ASP A 172 -0.31 13.68 -7.26
CA ASP A 172 0.46 14.67 -6.53
C ASP A 172 0.80 15.90 -7.40
N PRO A 173 1.46 16.94 -6.86
CA PRO A 173 1.80 18.15 -7.62
C PRO A 173 2.68 17.92 -8.85
N ASP A 174 3.47 16.85 -8.86
CA ASP A 174 4.32 16.47 -9.98
C ASP A 174 3.65 15.51 -10.97
N GLY A 175 2.43 15.05 -10.64
CA GLY A 175 1.59 14.19 -11.48
C GLY A 175 1.78 12.70 -11.21
N ASN A 176 2.48 12.32 -10.14
CA ASN A 176 2.58 10.93 -9.72
C ASN A 176 1.23 10.39 -9.27
N PHE A 177 0.94 9.14 -9.60
CA PHE A 177 -0.32 8.52 -9.19
C PHE A 177 -0.27 8.14 -7.70
N ILE A 178 -1.29 8.57 -6.97
CA ILE A 178 -1.51 8.24 -5.57
C ILE A 178 -2.85 7.52 -5.45
N GLU A 179 -2.82 6.33 -4.92
CA GLU A 179 -4.00 5.52 -4.60
C GLU A 179 -4.25 5.58 -3.09
N LEU A 180 -5.46 5.90 -2.68
CA LEU A 180 -5.89 5.83 -1.28
C LEU A 180 -6.93 4.74 -1.12
N ILE A 181 -6.73 3.87 -0.12
CA ILE A 181 -7.63 2.78 0.22
C ILE A 181 -8.01 2.89 1.70
N GLY A 182 -9.29 2.80 2.00
CA GLY A 182 -9.77 2.82 3.38
C GLY A 182 -11.28 2.75 3.52
N PRO A 183 -11.79 2.78 4.77
CA PRO A 183 -13.22 2.81 5.04
C PRO A 183 -13.91 3.97 4.32
N HIS A 184 -15.03 3.65 3.63
CA HIS A 184 -15.80 4.58 2.83
C HIS A 184 -17.30 4.33 3.05
N LYS A 185 -18.03 5.39 3.40
CA LYS A 185 -19.49 5.33 3.52
C LYS A 185 -20.07 5.45 2.10
N GLN A 186 -20.69 4.37 1.66
CA GLN A 186 -21.44 4.33 0.40
C GLN A 186 -22.78 5.05 0.54
#